data_047ed7612f123e7df3dfca6f9b5c796b
#
_entry.id   047ed7612f123e7df3dfca6f9b5c796b
#
_cell.length_a   1.000
_cell.length_b   1.000
_cell.length_c   1.000
_cell.angle_alpha   90.00
_cell.angle_beta   90.00
_cell.angle_gamma   90.00
#
_symmetry.space_group_name_H-M   'P 1'
#
loop_
_entity.id
_entity.type
_entity.pdbx_description
1 polymer ?
#
loop_
_entity_poly.entity_id
_entity_poly.type
_entity_poly.pdbx_seq_one_letter_code
_entity_poly.pdbx_strand_id
1 'polypeptide(L)' 'MEGTSEVAAVREALAAGRLTVPDPETGFHHAMYAVCPRDGTHAPVRRVVRGARGAITQVTARCPRCGVEMAPAPEELHLH' A
#
# COMPACT_ATOMS: atom_id res chain seq x y z
N MET A 1 17.35 8.15 -5.24
CA MET A 1 16.17 8.66 -4.54
C MET A 1 15.30 7.52 -4.07
N GLU A 2 15.51 7.15 -2.83
CA GLU A 2 14.89 5.95 -2.30
C GLU A 2 13.38 6.04 -2.21
N GLY A 3 12.86 7.19 -1.74
CA GLY A 3 11.42 7.37 -1.65
C GLY A 3 10.73 7.28 -3.01
N THR A 4 11.36 7.78 -4.06
CA THR A 4 10.83 7.69 -5.42
C THR A 4 10.77 6.24 -5.89
N SER A 5 11.80 5.45 -5.56
CA SER A 5 11.83 4.02 -5.92
C SER A 5 10.72 3.25 -5.22
N GLU A 6 10.46 3.55 -3.95
CA GLU A 6 9.39 2.89 -3.21
C GLU A 6 8.03 3.22 -3.81
N VAL A 7 7.76 4.49 -4.13
CA VAL A 7 6.50 4.89 -4.74
C VAL A 7 6.32 4.21 -6.10
N ALA A 8 7.37 4.16 -6.91
CA ALA A 8 7.31 3.52 -8.21
C ALA A 8 6.98 2.02 -8.08
N ALA A 9 7.60 1.35 -7.11
CA ALA A 9 7.36 -0.06 -6.87
C ALA A 9 5.92 -0.32 -6.41
N VAL A 10 5.39 0.56 -5.56
CA VAL A 10 4.00 0.47 -5.10
C VAL A 10 3.05 0.64 -6.28
N ARG A 11 3.27 1.65 -7.10
CA ARG A 11 2.42 1.89 -8.27
C ARG A 11 2.44 0.72 -9.25
N GLU A 12 3.61 0.16 -9.48
CA GLU A 12 3.74 -0.99 -10.36
C GLU A 12 3.00 -2.20 -9.82
N ALA A 13 3.13 -2.47 -8.52
CA ALA A 13 2.44 -3.58 -7.89
C ALA A 13 0.92 -3.42 -8.00
N LEU A 14 0.40 -2.22 -7.71
CA LEU A 14 -1.03 -1.96 -7.81
C LEU A 14 -1.53 -2.11 -9.25
N ALA A 15 -0.77 -1.63 -10.22
CA ALA A 15 -1.13 -1.78 -11.63
C ALA A 15 -1.18 -3.25 -12.04
N ALA A 16 -0.37 -4.08 -11.40
CA ALA A 16 -0.36 -5.53 -11.65
C ALA A 16 -1.36 -6.30 -10.78
N GLY A 17 -2.15 -5.61 -9.97
CA GLY A 17 -3.14 -6.24 -9.12
C GLY A 17 -2.58 -6.90 -7.88
N ARG A 18 -1.43 -6.45 -7.40
CA ARG A 18 -0.76 -7.01 -6.22
C ARG A 18 -0.75 -6.02 -5.06
N LEU A 19 -0.82 -6.55 -3.85
CA LEU A 19 -0.72 -5.77 -2.62
C LEU A 19 0.62 -5.96 -1.92
N THR A 20 1.56 -6.64 -2.56
CA THR A 20 2.90 -6.81 -2.03
C THR A 20 3.91 -6.46 -3.10
N VAL A 21 5.11 -6.07 -2.66
CA VAL A 21 6.21 -5.75 -3.55
C VAL A 21 7.35 -6.73 -3.26
N PRO A 22 7.77 -7.54 -4.25
CA PRO A 22 8.86 -8.48 -4.02
C PRO A 22 10.20 -7.77 -3.94
N ASP A 23 11.03 -8.21 -3.00
CA ASP A 23 12.39 -7.74 -2.87
C ASP A 23 13.28 -8.58 -3.78
N PRO A 24 13.95 -7.99 -4.78
CA PRO A 24 14.75 -8.77 -5.71
C PRO A 24 16.00 -9.40 -5.07
N GLU A 25 16.45 -8.89 -3.94
CA GLU A 25 17.64 -9.43 -3.28
C GLU A 25 17.33 -10.60 -2.38
N THR A 26 16.23 -10.55 -1.65
CA THR A 26 15.90 -11.55 -0.65
C THR A 26 14.73 -12.43 -1.04
N GLY A 27 13.94 -12.03 -2.03
CA GLY A 27 12.71 -12.71 -2.39
C GLY A 27 11.58 -12.48 -1.42
N PHE A 28 11.78 -11.65 -0.41
CA PHE A 28 10.74 -11.32 0.55
C PHE A 28 9.67 -10.43 -0.10
N HIS A 29 8.41 -10.66 0.27
CA HIS A 29 7.30 -9.84 -0.23
C HIS A 29 6.91 -8.82 0.84
N HIS A 30 7.15 -7.55 0.55
CA HIS A 30 6.85 -6.45 1.46
C HIS A 30 5.37 -6.06 1.33
N ALA A 31 4.64 -6.12 2.43
CA ALA A 31 3.24 -5.71 2.46
C ALA A 31 3.13 -4.19 2.53
N MET A 32 2.03 -3.67 2.00
CA MET A 32 1.76 -2.24 2.00
C MET A 32 0.96 -1.84 3.23
N TYR A 33 1.23 -0.65 3.76
CA TYR A 33 0.47 -0.09 4.86
C TYR A 33 0.38 1.42 4.71
N ALA A 34 -0.63 2.01 5.36
CA ALA A 34 -0.78 3.45 5.48
C ALA A 34 -0.47 3.87 6.92
N VAL A 35 -0.15 5.15 7.11
CA VAL A 35 0.11 5.69 8.45
C VAL A 35 -1.10 6.49 8.89
N CYS A 36 -1.62 6.17 10.08
CA CYS A 36 -2.75 6.90 10.63
C CYS A 36 -2.36 8.36 10.87
N PRO A 37 -3.13 9.34 10.35
CA PRO A 37 -2.79 10.75 10.54
C PRO A 37 -2.99 11.24 11.97
N ARG A 38 -3.68 10.45 12.80
CA ARG A 38 -3.96 10.84 14.18
C ARG A 38 -2.89 10.40 15.16
N ASP A 39 -2.44 9.14 15.04
CA ASP A 39 -1.54 8.58 16.03
C ASP A 39 -0.31 7.90 15.44
N GLY A 40 -0.15 7.93 14.13
CA GLY A 40 1.02 7.35 13.49
C GLY A 40 1.03 5.82 13.43
N THR A 41 -0.06 5.17 13.79
CA THR A 41 -0.14 3.71 13.76
C THR A 41 -0.09 3.21 12.32
N HIS A 42 0.60 2.11 12.08
CA HIS A 42 0.63 1.47 10.78
C HIS A 42 -0.71 0.74 10.54
N ALA A 43 -1.41 1.16 9.50
CA ALA A 43 -2.72 0.62 9.16
C ALA A 43 -2.59 -0.26 7.91
N PRO A 44 -2.82 -1.58 8.03
CA PRO A 44 -2.72 -2.46 6.87
C PRO A 44 -3.85 -2.18 5.88
N VAL A 45 -3.57 -2.39 4.60
CA VAL A 45 -4.58 -2.29 3.55
C VAL A 45 -5.61 -3.40 3.76
N ARG A 46 -6.89 -3.06 3.74
CA ARG A 46 -7.97 -3.99 4.01
C ARG A 46 -8.81 -4.33 2.79
N ARG A 47 -9.09 -3.35 1.96
CA ARG A 47 -9.94 -3.54 0.78
C ARG A 47 -9.29 -2.91 -0.43
N VAL A 48 -9.62 -3.45 -1.58
CA VAL A 48 -9.15 -2.90 -2.84
C VAL A 48 -10.33 -2.81 -3.80
N VAL A 49 -10.28 -1.80 -4.66
CA VAL A 49 -11.19 -1.69 -5.80
C VAL A 49 -10.37 -2.04 -7.03
N ARG A 50 -10.84 -3.02 -7.80
CA ARG A 50 -10.16 -3.44 -9.01
C ARG A 50 -10.82 -2.83 -10.22
N GLY A 51 -10.00 -2.31 -11.11
CA GLY A 51 -10.44 -1.79 -12.39
C GLY A 51 -10.31 -2.83 -13.49
N ALA A 52 -10.27 -2.36 -14.72
CA ALA A 52 -10.08 -3.22 -15.88
C ALA A 52 -8.76 -3.98 -15.75
N ARG A 53 -8.76 -5.22 -16.24
CA ARG A 53 -7.57 -6.09 -16.25
C ARG A 53 -7.03 -6.44 -14.86
N GLY A 54 -7.85 -6.26 -13.83
CA GLY A 54 -7.46 -6.63 -12.48
C GLY A 54 -6.55 -5.64 -11.77
N ALA A 55 -6.20 -4.53 -12.41
CA ALA A 55 -5.40 -3.50 -11.75
C ALA A 55 -6.14 -2.95 -10.54
N ILE A 56 -5.40 -2.65 -9.48
CA ILE A 56 -5.98 -2.07 -8.28
C ILE A 56 -6.02 -0.55 -8.47
N THR A 57 -7.23 0.01 -8.44
CA THR A 57 -7.44 1.44 -8.67
C THR A 57 -7.61 2.23 -7.38
N GLN A 58 -7.98 1.54 -6.30
CA GLN A 58 -8.17 2.19 -5.01
C GLN A 58 -7.95 1.19 -3.89
N VAL A 59 -7.36 1.64 -2.80
CA VAL A 59 -7.20 0.82 -1.59
C VAL A 59 -7.80 1.55 -0.41
N THR A 60 -8.24 0.79 0.59
CA THR A 60 -8.66 1.35 1.86
C THR A 60 -7.87 0.71 2.97
N ALA A 61 -7.63 1.48 4.02
CA ALA A 61 -6.95 1.01 5.21
C ALA A 61 -7.71 1.48 6.43
N ARG A 62 -7.60 0.74 7.52
CA ARG A 62 -8.27 1.12 8.76
C ARG A 62 -7.27 1.04 9.90
N CYS A 63 -7.16 2.13 10.66
CA CYS A 63 -6.27 2.14 11.81
C CYS A 63 -6.76 1.16 12.86
N PRO A 64 -5.93 0.19 13.28
CA PRO A 64 -6.35 -0.79 14.29
C PRO A 64 -6.49 -0.19 15.69
N ARG A 65 -5.97 1.00 15.89
CA ARG A 65 -6.04 1.67 17.19
C ARG A 65 -7.26 2.57 17.33
N CYS A 66 -7.44 3.49 16.40
CA CYS A 66 -8.54 4.47 16.52
C CYS A 66 -9.71 4.16 15.59
N GLY A 67 -9.56 3.23 14.68
CA GLY A 67 -10.65 2.79 13.80
C GLY A 67 -10.94 3.71 12.62
N VAL A 68 -10.13 4.76 12.42
CA VAL A 68 -10.37 5.66 11.29
C VAL A 68 -10.13 4.93 9.97
N GLU A 69 -11.01 5.14 9.01
CA GLU A 69 -10.84 4.60 7.67
C GLU A 69 -10.16 5.62 6.77
N MET A 70 -9.27 5.12 5.91
CA MET A 70 -8.48 5.94 5.01
C MET A 70 -8.54 5.35 3.61
N ALA A 71 -8.40 6.22 2.62
CA ALA A 71 -8.27 5.81 1.22
C ALA A 71 -6.96 6.40 0.69
N PRO A 72 -5.81 5.83 1.08
CA PRO A 72 -4.52 6.41 0.74
C PRO A 72 -4.23 6.33 -0.75
N ALA A 73 -3.59 7.39 -1.27
CA ALA A 73 -3.04 7.36 -2.62
C ALA A 73 -1.78 6.49 -2.63
N PRO A 74 -1.31 6.02 -3.80
CA PRO A 74 -0.09 5.21 -3.85
C PRO A 74 1.11 5.88 -3.18
N GLU A 75 1.20 7.21 -3.25
CA GLU A 75 2.29 7.96 -2.63
C GLU A 75 2.26 7.92 -1.11
N GLU A 76 1.10 7.60 -0.55
CA GLU A 76 0.90 7.54 0.90
C GLU A 76 1.08 6.13 1.47
N LEU A 77 1.31 5.16 0.61
CA LEU A 77 1.55 3.79 1.04
C LEU A 77 3.02 3.55 1.28
N HIS A 78 3.30 2.75 2.29
CA HIS A 78 4.66 2.38 2.67
C HIS A 78 4.82 0.87 2.64
N LEU A 79 6.05 0.41 2.63
CA LEU A 79 6.36 -1.02 2.62
C LEU A 79 6.96 -1.43 3.97
N HIS A 80 6.50 -2.57 4.45
CA HIS A 80 7.05 -3.17 5.67
C HIS A 80 8.47 -3.67 5.45
#